data_90ab0410c157150395ea6cf41b5a4beb
#
_entry.id   90ab0410c157150395ea6cf41b5a4beb
#
_cell.length_a   1.000
_cell.length_b   1.000
_cell.length_c   1.000
_cell.angle_alpha   90.00
_cell.angle_beta   90.00
_cell.angle_gamma   90.00
#
_symmetry.space_group_name_H-M   'P 1'
#
loop_
_entity.id
_entity.type
_entity.pdbx_description
1 polymer ?
#
loop_
_entity_poly.entity_id
_entity_poly.type
_entity_poly.pdbx_seq_one_letter_code
_entity_poly.pdbx_strand_id
1 'polypeptide(L)'
;MAVYGRIEEVSETIQSNEIENRLDRNLESHVEKEEQVAFPFFRLIIGSTIATVFSVVIPLLLDMISPSQAQDLYIGWALHQGGQLYSSYYAGQGLLYYLLLYITQGGILFALVEWLALLGGGYFLFSSTDYLTGQREQAKQLLTIFYILVSGLGFGGGYATILALPF
;
A
#
# COMPACT_ATOMS: atom_id res chain seq x y z
N MET A 1 -0.09 -64.92 29.59
CA MET A 1 0.33 -64.45 28.24
C MET A 1 -0.53 -63.30 27.66
N ALA A 2 -1.79 -63.12 28.02
CA ALA A 2 -2.68 -62.08 27.47
C ALA A 2 -2.39 -60.61 27.94
N VAL A 3 -1.66 -60.44 29.03
CA VAL A 3 -1.36 -59.07 29.57
C VAL A 3 -0.20 -58.41 28.86
N TYR A 4 0.78 -59.15 28.39
CA TYR A 4 1.96 -58.59 27.66
C TYR A 4 1.60 -58.04 26.31
N GLY A 5 0.73 -58.66 25.52
CA GLY A 5 0.30 -58.19 24.23
C GLY A 5 -0.48 -56.85 24.25
N ARG A 6 -1.21 -56.61 25.36
CA ARG A 6 -1.99 -55.37 25.52
C ARG A 6 -1.11 -54.16 25.87
N ILE A 7 0.03 -54.39 26.52
CA ILE A 7 0.99 -53.32 26.87
C ILE A 7 1.75 -52.87 25.61
N GLU A 8 2.11 -53.76 24.70
CA GLU A 8 2.76 -53.42 23.42
C GLU A 8 1.82 -52.62 22.51
N GLU A 9 0.55 -53.04 22.39
CA GLU A 9 -0.44 -52.36 21.57
C GLU A 9 -0.73 -50.94 22.08
N VAL A 10 -0.81 -50.72 23.38
CA VAL A 10 -0.98 -49.38 23.98
C VAL A 10 0.27 -48.54 23.81
N SER A 11 1.47 -49.12 23.91
CA SER A 11 2.74 -48.41 23.69
C SER A 11 2.90 -47.93 22.23
N GLU A 12 2.55 -48.75 21.25
CA GLU A 12 2.58 -48.38 19.83
C GLU A 12 1.55 -47.28 19.51
N THR A 13 0.35 -47.32 20.10
CA THR A 13 -0.69 -46.31 19.91
C THR A 13 -0.28 -44.98 20.52
N ILE A 14 0.37 -44.95 21.68
CA ILE A 14 0.87 -43.73 22.30
C ILE A 14 2.01 -43.13 21.46
N GLN A 15 2.90 -43.97 20.96
CA GLN A 15 4.03 -43.52 20.15
C GLN A 15 3.59 -42.96 18.79
N SER A 16 2.58 -43.55 18.15
CA SER A 16 1.99 -43.07 16.91
C SER A 16 1.29 -41.73 17.11
N ASN A 17 0.51 -41.55 18.18
CA ASN A 17 -0.13 -40.28 18.50
C ASN A 17 0.87 -39.15 18.83
N GLU A 18 2.01 -39.49 19.45
CA GLU A 18 3.06 -38.52 19.77
C GLU A 18 3.82 -38.05 18.51
N ILE A 19 4.02 -38.96 17.55
CA ILE A 19 4.61 -38.64 16.25
C ILE A 19 3.66 -37.75 15.44
N GLU A 20 2.37 -38.08 15.40
CA GLU A 20 1.36 -37.29 14.70
C GLU A 20 1.24 -35.85 15.26
N ASN A 21 1.18 -35.71 16.58
CA ASN A 21 1.18 -34.44 17.28
C ASN A 21 2.48 -33.59 17.08
N ARG A 22 3.61 -34.23 16.85
CA ARG A 22 4.87 -33.54 16.51
C ARG A 22 4.89 -33.09 15.04
N LEU A 23 4.30 -33.93 14.19
CA LEU A 23 4.20 -33.59 12.75
C LEU A 23 3.28 -32.39 12.54
N ASP A 24 2.11 -32.38 13.19
CA ASP A 24 1.15 -31.28 13.12
C ASP A 24 1.74 -29.98 13.67
N ARG A 25 2.41 -30.01 14.81
CA ARG A 25 3.10 -28.84 15.36
C ARG A 25 4.21 -28.31 14.46
N ASN A 26 4.92 -29.20 13.78
CA ASN A 26 5.95 -28.78 12.81
C ASN A 26 5.32 -28.19 11.55
N LEU A 27 4.25 -28.78 11.05
CA LEU A 27 3.50 -28.25 9.92
C LEU A 27 2.90 -26.87 10.23
N GLU A 28 2.24 -26.70 11.37
CA GLU A 28 1.73 -25.40 11.82
C GLU A 28 2.84 -24.36 11.95
N SER A 29 3.98 -24.71 12.52
CA SER A 29 5.13 -23.81 12.67
C SER A 29 5.77 -23.43 11.31
N HIS A 30 5.72 -24.32 10.33
CA HIS A 30 6.18 -24.03 8.97
C HIS A 30 5.19 -23.13 8.21
N VAL A 31 3.88 -23.38 8.33
CA VAL A 31 2.84 -22.55 7.73
C VAL A 31 2.85 -21.15 8.35
N GLU A 32 2.94 -21.02 9.67
CA GLU A 32 3.09 -19.71 10.33
C GLU A 32 4.36 -18.96 9.88
N LYS A 33 5.48 -19.66 9.71
CA LYS A 33 6.72 -19.04 9.20
C LYS A 33 6.60 -18.59 7.74
N GLU A 34 5.95 -19.37 6.88
CA GLU A 34 5.72 -18.98 5.49
C GLU A 34 4.76 -17.79 5.39
N GLU A 35 3.72 -17.74 6.20
CA GLU A 35 2.79 -16.61 6.25
C GLU A 35 3.46 -15.33 6.80
N GLN A 36 4.38 -15.48 7.75
CA GLN A 36 5.21 -14.37 8.24
C GLN A 36 6.21 -13.86 7.20
N VAL A 37 6.70 -14.70 6.31
CA VAL A 37 7.66 -14.31 5.26
C VAL A 37 6.99 -13.64 4.07
N ALA A 38 5.70 -13.89 3.80
CA ALA A 38 5.01 -13.30 2.66
C ALA A 38 4.90 -11.78 2.79
N PHE A 39 5.45 -11.08 1.80
CA PHE A 39 5.31 -9.62 1.69
C PHE A 39 3.81 -9.25 1.55
N PRO A 40 3.29 -8.22 2.23
CA PRO A 40 1.86 -7.90 2.22
C PRO A 40 1.41 -7.21 0.91
N PHE A 41 1.75 -7.83 -0.22
CA PHE A 41 1.53 -7.27 -1.56
C PHE A 41 0.04 -6.97 -1.81
N PHE A 42 -0.84 -7.83 -1.34
CA PHE A 42 -2.28 -7.65 -1.45
C PHE A 42 -2.78 -6.42 -0.69
N ARG A 43 -2.28 -6.19 0.52
CA ARG A 43 -2.63 -4.99 1.31
C ARG A 43 -2.11 -3.70 0.65
N LEU A 44 -0.93 -3.74 0.04
CA LEU A 44 -0.38 -2.63 -0.72
C LEU A 44 -1.27 -2.25 -1.91
N ILE A 45 -1.64 -3.23 -2.74
CA ILE A 45 -2.48 -2.99 -3.91
C ILE A 45 -3.86 -2.47 -3.51
N ILE A 46 -4.54 -3.14 -2.59
CA ILE A 46 -5.87 -2.72 -2.15
C ILE A 46 -5.82 -1.36 -1.48
N GLY A 47 -4.88 -1.15 -0.56
CA GLY A 47 -4.74 0.11 0.16
C GLY A 47 -4.46 1.28 -0.79
N SER A 48 -3.52 1.13 -1.71
CA SER A 48 -3.23 2.17 -2.72
C SER A 48 -4.42 2.41 -3.66
N THR A 49 -5.14 1.36 -4.05
CA THR A 49 -6.32 1.50 -4.92
C THR A 49 -7.44 2.26 -4.19
N ILE A 50 -7.77 1.89 -2.97
CA ILE A 50 -8.77 2.58 -2.16
C ILE A 50 -8.36 4.04 -1.96
N ALA A 51 -7.12 4.28 -1.55
CA ALA A 51 -6.61 5.63 -1.33
C ALA A 51 -6.71 6.48 -2.61
N THR A 52 -6.32 5.97 -3.78
CA THR A 52 -6.43 6.68 -5.05
C THR A 52 -7.88 6.97 -5.44
N VAL A 53 -8.78 6.00 -5.25
CA VAL A 53 -10.20 6.19 -5.54
C VAL A 53 -10.78 7.32 -4.69
N PHE A 54 -10.49 7.33 -3.40
CA PHE A 54 -11.00 8.36 -2.49
C PHE A 54 -10.32 9.72 -2.68
N SER A 55 -9.01 9.78 -2.94
CA SER A 55 -8.28 11.03 -3.05
C SER A 55 -8.42 11.69 -4.43
N VAL A 56 -8.55 10.91 -5.51
CA VAL A 56 -8.51 11.41 -6.89
C VAL A 56 -9.83 11.16 -7.62
N VAL A 57 -10.26 9.89 -7.69
CA VAL A 57 -11.35 9.51 -8.60
C VAL A 57 -12.68 10.08 -8.13
N ILE A 58 -13.02 9.95 -6.86
CA ILE A 58 -14.28 10.46 -6.31
C ILE A 58 -14.36 11.99 -6.39
N PRO A 59 -13.35 12.77 -5.96
CA PRO A 59 -13.37 14.22 -6.13
C PRO A 59 -13.53 14.67 -7.58
N LEU A 60 -12.85 14.00 -8.54
CA LEU A 60 -13.00 14.30 -9.96
C LEU A 60 -14.40 14.01 -10.48
N LEU A 61 -15.01 12.90 -10.08
CA LEU A 61 -16.35 12.51 -10.54
C LEU A 61 -17.47 13.36 -9.94
N LEU A 62 -17.29 13.84 -8.70
CA LEU A 62 -18.28 14.63 -7.99
C LEU A 62 -18.08 16.15 -8.15
N ASP A 63 -17.08 16.57 -8.94
CA ASP A 63 -16.69 17.98 -9.09
C ASP A 63 -16.37 18.66 -7.73
N MET A 64 -15.81 17.87 -6.81
CA MET A 64 -15.42 18.28 -5.46
C MET A 64 -13.92 18.60 -5.38
N ILE A 65 -13.38 19.13 -6.45
CA ILE A 65 -11.95 19.49 -6.53
C ILE A 65 -11.73 20.81 -5.78
N SER A 66 -10.69 20.86 -4.93
CA SER A 66 -10.34 22.12 -4.29
C SER A 66 -9.89 23.17 -5.32
N PRO A 67 -10.06 24.48 -5.05
CA PRO A 67 -9.62 25.53 -5.98
C PRO A 67 -8.12 25.42 -6.32
N SER A 68 -7.27 25.04 -5.38
CA SER A 68 -5.85 24.82 -5.61
C SER A 68 -5.57 23.68 -6.58
N GLN A 69 -6.27 22.56 -6.44
CA GLN A 69 -6.17 21.44 -7.37
C GLN A 69 -6.69 21.80 -8.76
N ALA A 70 -7.83 22.47 -8.83
CA ALA A 70 -8.39 22.91 -10.10
C ALA A 70 -7.40 23.85 -10.83
N GLN A 71 -6.72 24.72 -10.09
CA GLN A 71 -5.67 25.57 -10.63
C GLN A 71 -4.48 24.76 -11.15
N ASP A 72 -4.01 23.77 -10.40
CA ASP A 72 -2.89 22.93 -10.80
C ASP A 72 -3.21 22.09 -12.06
N LEU A 73 -4.39 21.49 -12.11
CA LEU A 73 -4.88 20.76 -13.27
C LEU A 73 -5.00 21.67 -14.50
N TYR A 74 -5.52 22.90 -14.31
CA TYR A 74 -5.60 23.90 -15.36
C TYR A 74 -4.22 24.29 -15.87
N ILE A 75 -3.25 24.49 -14.98
CA ILE A 75 -1.86 24.81 -15.38
C ILE A 75 -1.28 23.65 -16.20
N GLY A 76 -1.48 22.40 -15.78
CA GLY A 76 -1.04 21.23 -16.53
C GLY A 76 -1.63 21.19 -17.95
N TRP A 77 -2.91 21.44 -18.09
CA TRP A 77 -3.59 21.53 -19.38
C TRP A 77 -3.08 22.71 -20.22
N ALA A 78 -2.93 23.90 -19.62
CA ALA A 78 -2.46 25.09 -20.31
C ALA A 78 -1.01 24.94 -20.78
N LEU A 79 -0.15 24.26 -20.03
CA LEU A 79 1.21 23.94 -20.48
C LEU A 79 1.19 23.02 -21.71
N HIS A 80 0.27 22.09 -21.77
CA HIS A 80 0.09 21.24 -22.94
C HIS A 80 -0.32 22.02 -24.19
N GLN A 81 -1.05 23.13 -24.00
CA GLN A 81 -1.42 24.08 -25.07
C GLN A 81 -0.32 25.10 -25.44
N GLY A 82 0.87 24.93 -24.90
CA GLY A 82 2.02 25.81 -25.18
C GLY A 82 2.21 26.96 -24.20
N GLY A 83 1.52 26.97 -23.09
CA GLY A 83 1.75 27.92 -21.99
C GLY A 83 3.16 27.75 -21.39
N GLN A 84 3.68 28.82 -20.80
CA GLN A 84 5.01 28.84 -20.17
C GLN A 84 4.88 28.88 -18.65
N LEU A 85 5.51 27.90 -17.96
CA LEU A 85 5.56 27.87 -16.52
C LEU A 85 6.38 29.06 -15.98
N TYR A 86 6.00 29.60 -14.85
CA TYR A 86 6.61 30.75 -14.16
C TYR A 86 6.58 32.09 -14.90
N SER A 87 6.32 32.13 -16.22
CA SER A 87 6.11 33.39 -16.95
C SER A 87 4.62 33.72 -17.08
N SER A 88 3.80 32.71 -17.38
CA SER A 88 2.35 32.91 -17.57
C SER A 88 1.54 32.45 -16.37
N TYR A 89 2.09 31.53 -15.58
CA TYR A 89 1.39 30.91 -14.43
C TYR A 89 2.31 30.85 -13.22
N TYR A 90 1.79 31.26 -12.04
CA TYR A 90 2.45 31.04 -10.78
C TYR A 90 2.30 29.57 -10.38
N ALA A 91 3.41 28.88 -10.25
CA ALA A 91 3.45 27.48 -9.88
C ALA A 91 3.88 27.34 -8.41
N GLY A 92 2.96 26.95 -7.56
CA GLY A 92 3.21 26.72 -6.12
C GLY A 92 3.90 25.39 -5.83
N GLN A 93 3.89 24.48 -6.78
CA GLN A 93 4.44 23.13 -6.65
C GLN A 93 5.79 22.99 -7.40
N GLY A 94 6.50 21.90 -7.14
CA GLY A 94 7.77 21.63 -7.81
C GLY A 94 7.63 21.36 -9.31
N LEU A 95 8.70 21.61 -10.06
CA LEU A 95 8.74 21.44 -11.52
C LEU A 95 8.33 20.02 -11.96
N LEU A 96 8.75 19.01 -11.23
CA LEU A 96 8.43 17.61 -11.55
C LEU A 96 6.92 17.34 -11.51
N TYR A 97 6.21 17.94 -10.57
CA TYR A 97 4.76 17.81 -10.46
C TYR A 97 4.05 18.35 -11.71
N TYR A 98 4.44 19.57 -12.17
CA TYR A 98 3.86 20.14 -13.37
C TYR A 98 4.26 19.41 -14.66
N LEU A 99 5.44 18.81 -14.70
CA LEU A 99 5.84 17.93 -15.80
C LEU A 99 4.94 16.69 -15.86
N LEU A 100 4.61 16.09 -14.72
CA LEU A 100 3.67 14.99 -14.66
C LEU A 100 2.27 15.41 -15.08
N LEU A 101 1.79 16.55 -14.63
CA LEU A 101 0.50 17.10 -15.07
C LEU A 101 0.48 17.42 -16.56
N TYR A 102 1.59 17.93 -17.13
CA TYR A 102 1.74 18.16 -18.56
C TYR A 102 1.60 16.85 -19.36
N ILE A 103 2.27 15.79 -18.93
CA ILE A 103 2.25 14.49 -19.61
C ILE A 103 0.87 13.82 -19.48
N THR A 104 0.26 13.90 -18.31
CA THR A 104 -1.02 13.23 -17.99
C THR A 104 -2.25 14.07 -18.34
N GLN A 105 -2.05 15.35 -18.66
CA GLN A 105 -3.12 16.33 -18.93
C GLN A 105 -4.17 16.43 -17.80
N GLY A 106 -3.79 16.03 -16.58
CA GLY A 106 -4.69 16.04 -15.43
C GLY A 106 -5.85 15.03 -15.48
N GLY A 107 -5.82 14.09 -16.43
CA GLY A 107 -6.87 13.10 -16.62
C GLY A 107 -6.65 11.80 -15.84
N ILE A 108 -7.25 10.71 -16.35
CA ILE A 108 -7.17 9.38 -15.74
C ILE A 108 -5.73 8.85 -15.60
N LEU A 109 -4.84 9.28 -16.49
CA LEU A 109 -3.41 8.96 -16.43
C LEU A 109 -2.76 9.54 -15.17
N PHE A 110 -3.23 10.71 -14.71
CA PHE A 110 -2.77 11.30 -13.46
C PHE A 110 -3.16 10.44 -12.25
N ALA A 111 -4.38 9.89 -12.23
CA ALA A 111 -4.80 8.95 -11.21
C ALA A 111 -3.92 7.68 -11.16
N LEU A 112 -3.44 7.23 -12.33
CA LEU A 112 -2.53 6.09 -12.40
C LEU A 112 -1.14 6.42 -11.83
N VAL A 113 -0.62 7.62 -12.11
CA VAL A 113 0.64 8.10 -11.52
C VAL A 113 0.52 8.22 -9.99
N GLU A 114 -0.58 8.77 -9.49
CA GLU A 114 -0.90 8.83 -8.06
C GLU A 114 -0.92 7.44 -7.42
N TRP A 115 -1.61 6.51 -8.07
CA TRP A 115 -1.68 5.13 -7.61
C TRP A 115 -0.29 4.48 -7.50
N LEU A 116 0.56 4.68 -8.51
CA LEU A 116 1.94 4.17 -8.49
C LEU A 116 2.78 4.84 -7.39
N ALA A 117 2.60 6.15 -7.18
CA ALA A 117 3.28 6.87 -6.11
C ALA A 117 2.86 6.36 -4.72
N LEU A 118 1.56 6.14 -4.51
CA LEU A 118 1.05 5.57 -3.26
C LEU A 118 1.52 4.13 -3.03
N LEU A 119 1.62 3.35 -4.09
CA LEU A 119 2.12 1.99 -4.03
C LEU A 119 3.62 1.98 -3.66
N GLY A 120 4.41 2.85 -4.29
CA GLY A 120 5.83 3.04 -3.98
C GLY A 120 6.04 3.56 -2.55
N GLY A 121 5.33 4.61 -2.15
CA GLY A 121 5.39 5.16 -0.80
C GLY A 121 5.01 4.15 0.28
N GLY A 122 3.96 3.37 0.06
CA GLY A 122 3.56 2.28 0.95
C GLY A 122 4.61 1.17 1.03
N TYR A 123 5.23 0.82 -0.10
CA TYR A 123 6.33 -0.14 -0.13
C TYR A 123 7.53 0.33 0.69
N PHE A 124 7.98 1.57 0.49
CA PHE A 124 9.10 2.15 1.23
C PHE A 124 8.79 2.26 2.72
N LEU A 125 7.59 2.72 3.07
CA LEU A 125 7.16 2.81 4.47
C LEU A 125 7.18 1.45 5.15
N PHE A 126 6.60 0.43 4.50
CA PHE A 126 6.59 -0.93 5.02
C PHE A 126 8.01 -1.47 5.19
N SER A 127 8.83 -1.38 4.13
CA SER A 127 10.20 -1.90 4.13
C SER A 127 11.08 -1.21 5.18
N SER A 128 10.97 0.12 5.30
CA SER A 128 11.73 0.89 6.29
C SER A 128 11.30 0.54 7.71
N THR A 129 10.00 0.41 7.96
CA THR A 129 9.49 0.06 9.28
C THR A 129 9.89 -1.36 9.67
N ASP A 130 9.73 -2.32 8.74
CA ASP A 130 10.13 -3.71 8.96
C ASP A 130 11.63 -3.83 9.28
N TYR A 131 12.46 -3.09 8.53
CA TYR A 131 13.90 -3.05 8.75
C TYR A 131 14.29 -2.43 10.09
N LEU A 132 13.66 -1.33 10.49
CA LEU A 132 14.00 -0.59 11.72
C LEU A 132 13.47 -1.26 12.98
N THR A 133 12.29 -1.85 12.94
CA THR A 133 11.63 -2.42 14.13
C THR A 133 11.82 -3.91 14.25
N GLY A 134 12.09 -4.62 13.17
CA GLY A 134 12.08 -6.08 13.10
C GLY A 134 10.71 -6.70 13.39
N GLN A 135 9.65 -5.88 13.45
CA GLN A 135 8.28 -6.29 13.82
C GLN A 135 7.34 -6.10 12.64
N ARG A 136 7.17 -7.13 11.86
CA ARG A 136 6.41 -7.13 10.63
C ARG A 136 4.93 -6.78 10.80
N GLU A 137 4.34 -7.19 11.92
CA GLU A 137 2.94 -6.85 12.23
C GLU A 137 2.76 -5.35 12.50
N GLN A 138 3.72 -4.70 13.15
CA GLN A 138 3.68 -3.24 13.31
C GLN A 138 3.82 -2.52 11.98
N ALA A 139 4.69 -3.02 11.08
CA ALA A 139 4.83 -2.48 9.75
C ALA A 139 3.52 -2.60 8.94
N LYS A 140 2.80 -3.73 9.05
CA LYS A 140 1.47 -3.90 8.42
C LYS A 140 0.41 -2.95 8.99
N GLN A 141 0.40 -2.73 10.30
CA GLN A 141 -0.51 -1.78 10.95
C GLN A 141 -0.22 -0.35 10.50
N LEU A 142 1.05 0.06 10.50
CA LEU A 142 1.46 1.38 10.07
C LEU A 142 1.10 1.63 8.59
N LEU A 143 1.27 0.65 7.72
CA LEU A 143 0.85 0.71 6.33
C LEU A 143 -0.66 0.94 6.20
N THR A 144 -1.47 0.27 7.02
CA THR A 144 -2.92 0.46 7.02
C THR A 144 -3.29 1.86 7.48
N ILE A 145 -2.69 2.35 8.56
CA ILE A 145 -2.89 3.72 9.07
C ILE A 145 -2.48 4.73 8.00
N PHE A 146 -1.36 4.53 7.32
CA PHE A 146 -0.90 5.39 6.23
C PHE A 146 -1.97 5.54 5.14
N TYR A 147 -2.53 4.44 4.64
CA TYR A 147 -3.57 4.52 3.59
C TYR A 147 -4.87 5.15 4.07
N ILE A 148 -5.27 4.95 5.32
CA ILE A 148 -6.44 5.62 5.92
C ILE A 148 -6.19 7.14 5.99
N LEU A 149 -5.03 7.56 6.49
CA LEU A 149 -4.67 8.98 6.58
C LEU A 149 -4.60 9.63 5.20
N VAL A 150 -3.96 8.98 4.23
CA VAL A 150 -3.87 9.50 2.87
C VAL A 150 -5.24 9.62 2.22
N SER A 151 -6.12 8.64 2.41
CA SER A 151 -7.50 8.70 1.90
C SER A 151 -8.28 9.88 2.49
N GLY A 152 -8.12 10.14 3.79
CA GLY A 152 -8.80 11.23 4.47
C GLY A 152 -8.22 12.62 4.14
N LEU A 153 -6.91 12.76 4.18
CA LEU A 153 -6.21 14.04 3.92
C LEU A 153 -6.16 14.38 2.43
N GLY A 154 -6.12 13.36 1.56
CA GLY A 154 -6.11 13.54 0.12
C GLY A 154 -7.46 13.97 -0.45
N PHE A 155 -8.55 13.77 0.28
CA PHE A 155 -9.88 14.15 -0.17
C PHE A 155 -9.98 15.68 -0.25
N GLY A 156 -9.98 16.18 -1.45
CA GLY A 156 -10.15 17.62 -1.70
C GLY A 156 -8.88 18.45 -1.85
N GLY A 157 -7.66 17.88 -1.94
CA GLY A 157 -6.53 18.76 -2.25
C GLY A 157 -5.11 18.36 -1.95
N GLY A 158 -4.78 17.08 -1.81
CA GLY A 158 -3.46 16.67 -1.36
C GLY A 158 -2.50 16.04 -2.37
N TYR A 159 -2.74 16.13 -3.67
CA TYR A 159 -1.96 15.39 -4.68
C TYR A 159 -0.44 15.65 -4.63
N ALA A 160 -0.03 16.90 -4.57
CA ALA A 160 1.40 17.22 -4.55
C ALA A 160 2.11 16.69 -3.31
N THR A 161 1.42 16.70 -2.18
CA THR A 161 1.94 16.16 -0.92
C THR A 161 2.12 14.65 -1.01
N ILE A 162 1.17 13.97 -1.66
CA ILE A 162 1.22 12.50 -1.84
C ILE A 162 2.36 12.12 -2.77
N LEU A 163 2.55 12.84 -3.87
CA LEU A 163 3.66 12.60 -4.80
C LEU A 163 5.04 12.88 -4.20
N ALA A 164 5.12 13.74 -3.19
CA ALA A 164 6.38 14.04 -2.49
C ALA A 164 6.76 13.02 -1.40
N LEU A 165 5.81 12.17 -0.95
CA LEU A 165 6.07 11.19 0.12
C LEU A 165 7.11 10.12 -0.22
N PRO A 166 7.31 9.67 -1.49
CA PRO A 166 8.33 8.68 -1.84
C PRO A 166 9.76 9.24 -1.90
N PHE A 167 9.94 10.54 -1.85
CA PHE A 167 11.22 11.27 -1.99
C PHE A 167 11.60 11.98 -0.69
#